data_e15ae8a985d67ae1ec789e7ac3d289df
#
_entry.id   e15ae8a985d67ae1ec789e7ac3d289df
#
_cell.length_a   1.000
_cell.length_b   1.000
_cell.length_c   1.000
_cell.angle_alpha   90.00
_cell.angle_beta   90.00
_cell.angle_gamma   90.00
#
_symmetry.space_group_name_H-M   'P 1'
#
loop_
_entity.id
_entity.type
_entity.pdbx_description
1 polymer ?
#
loop_
_entity_poly.entity_id
_entity_poly.type
_entity_poly.pdbx_seq_one_letter_code
_entity_poly.pdbx_strand_id
1 'polypeptide(L)'
;MEKRISELDIPRTLEEACDPKHMALLIYDMQVGIVDQLPHGPEITRRVGNVLDAARDGGFPVFFSRHMSLPTELMGIFQIRQAMTWQQVDRIEDVKSPFPQGSAQWQIVPDLEPLPSEAVSDKIVMSAFEGTFLDFALRDQGIRSFAICGIATEVGIEPTVRQGADLGYVPVVIEDACGAGDEAAGERSLGVLRFAGDALFTDAATISALFYEATTST
;
A
#
# COMPACT_ATOMS: atom_id res chain seq x y z
N MET A 1 29.54 2.38 -22.22
CA MET A 1 28.25 1.72 -21.91
C MET A 1 28.42 0.68 -20.79
N GLU A 2 29.44 -0.18 -20.82
CA GLU A 2 29.74 -1.15 -19.75
C GLU A 2 29.96 -0.53 -18.36
N LYS A 3 30.68 0.61 -18.26
CA LYS A 3 30.89 1.33 -17.01
C LYS A 3 29.58 1.74 -16.29
N ARG A 4 28.54 2.14 -17.05
CA ARG A 4 27.27 2.61 -16.48
C ARG A 4 26.49 1.51 -15.78
N ILE A 5 26.55 0.29 -16.27
CA ILE A 5 25.82 -0.86 -15.68
C ILE A 5 26.52 -1.32 -14.38
N SER A 6 27.85 -1.29 -14.34
CA SER A 6 28.63 -1.66 -13.14
C SER A 6 28.56 -0.62 -12.00
N GLU A 7 28.04 0.57 -12.29
CA GLU A 7 27.88 1.66 -11.32
C GLU A 7 26.44 1.75 -10.75
N LEU A 8 25.51 0.91 -11.22
CA LEU A 8 24.17 0.86 -10.70
C LEU A 8 24.17 0.18 -9.33
N ASP A 9 23.67 0.91 -8.33
CA ASP A 9 23.38 0.40 -7.01
C ASP A 9 22.03 -0.33 -7.08
N ILE A 10 22.08 -1.66 -7.20
CA ILE A 10 20.89 -2.51 -7.38
C ILE A 10 20.69 -3.30 -6.09
N PRO A 11 19.70 -2.98 -5.26
CA PRO A 11 19.40 -3.77 -4.08
C PRO A 11 18.93 -5.17 -4.47
N ARG A 12 19.65 -6.18 -4.00
CA ARG A 12 19.38 -7.61 -4.27
C ARG A 12 18.76 -8.32 -3.10
N THR A 13 18.95 -7.75 -1.91
CA THR A 13 18.43 -8.26 -0.66
C THR A 13 17.53 -7.23 0.01
N LEU A 14 16.80 -7.68 1.00
CA LEU A 14 15.94 -6.82 1.79
C LEU A 14 16.77 -5.77 2.55
N GLU A 15 17.91 -6.18 3.12
CA GLU A 15 18.81 -5.31 3.87
C GLU A 15 19.38 -4.20 2.98
N GLU A 16 19.75 -4.53 1.73
CA GLU A 16 20.25 -3.54 0.76
C GLU A 16 19.15 -2.55 0.33
N ALA A 17 17.89 -2.99 0.29
CA ALA A 17 16.74 -2.12 -0.04
C ALA A 17 16.31 -1.25 1.14
N CYS A 18 16.58 -1.67 2.39
CA CYS A 18 16.09 -1.07 3.62
C CYS A 18 17.02 0.06 4.11
N ASP A 19 16.95 1.21 3.45
CA ASP A 19 17.68 2.44 3.81
C ASP A 19 16.68 3.59 4.02
N PRO A 20 16.61 4.22 5.20
CA PRO A 20 15.64 5.30 5.48
C PRO A 20 15.77 6.52 4.56
N LYS A 21 16.91 6.68 3.87
CA LYS A 21 17.11 7.73 2.86
C LYS A 21 16.51 7.38 1.50
N HIS A 22 16.25 6.10 1.25
CA HIS A 22 15.87 5.60 -0.07
C HIS A 22 14.65 4.69 -0.06
N MET A 23 14.11 4.33 1.12
CA MET A 23 12.91 3.53 1.28
C MET A 23 11.82 4.32 2.02
N ALA A 24 10.57 4.14 1.61
CA ALA A 24 9.38 4.61 2.34
C ALA A 24 8.49 3.44 2.75
N LEU A 25 7.69 3.62 3.80
CA LEU A 25 6.59 2.71 4.12
C LEU A 25 5.29 3.25 3.51
N LEU A 26 4.59 2.42 2.74
CA LEU A 26 3.26 2.69 2.21
C LEU A 26 2.22 1.82 2.92
N ILE A 27 1.34 2.45 3.68
CA ILE A 27 0.20 1.81 4.33
C ILE A 27 -1.00 1.96 3.42
N TYR A 28 -1.47 0.82 2.90
CA TYR A 28 -2.48 0.77 1.86
C TYR A 28 -3.88 0.55 2.45
N ASP A 29 -4.76 1.54 2.27
CA ASP A 29 -6.21 1.52 2.49
C ASP A 29 -6.67 0.93 3.85
N MET A 30 -5.94 1.18 4.92
CA MET A 30 -6.30 0.77 6.28
C MET A 30 -7.42 1.66 6.85
N GLN A 31 -8.58 1.64 6.16
CA GLN A 31 -9.76 2.43 6.47
C GLN A 31 -10.79 1.63 7.27
N VAL A 32 -11.53 2.31 8.15
CA VAL A 32 -12.57 1.69 8.98
C VAL A 32 -13.51 0.83 8.13
N GLY A 33 -14.06 1.38 7.04
CA GLY A 33 -15.01 0.66 6.20
C GLY A 33 -14.42 -0.48 5.35
N ILE A 34 -13.08 -0.58 5.24
CA ILE A 34 -12.38 -1.68 4.56
C ILE A 34 -12.00 -2.75 5.57
N VAL A 35 -11.38 -2.37 6.68
CA VAL A 35 -10.97 -3.27 7.76
C VAL A 35 -12.16 -4.03 8.34
N ASP A 36 -13.30 -3.37 8.54
CA ASP A 36 -14.52 -3.98 9.08
C ASP A 36 -15.14 -5.08 8.17
N GLN A 37 -14.77 -5.13 6.90
CA GLN A 37 -15.23 -6.17 5.98
C GLN A 37 -14.47 -7.49 6.11
N LEU A 38 -13.30 -7.46 6.75
CA LEU A 38 -12.43 -8.64 6.88
C LEU A 38 -12.50 -9.24 8.28
N PRO A 39 -12.77 -10.56 8.40
CA PRO A 39 -12.74 -11.24 9.71
C PRO A 39 -11.42 -11.10 10.45
N HIS A 40 -10.30 -11.00 9.71
CA HIS A 40 -8.94 -10.82 10.27
C HIS A 40 -8.50 -9.37 10.32
N GLY A 41 -9.38 -8.42 10.01
CA GLY A 41 -9.08 -6.97 10.00
C GLY A 41 -8.34 -6.47 11.25
N PRO A 42 -8.79 -6.80 12.47
CA PRO A 42 -8.09 -6.40 13.69
C PRO A 42 -6.67 -6.98 13.81
N GLU A 43 -6.44 -8.21 13.35
CA GLU A 43 -5.11 -8.82 13.38
C GLU A 43 -4.16 -8.14 12.37
N ILE A 44 -4.64 -7.87 11.16
CA ILE A 44 -3.87 -7.12 10.16
C ILE A 44 -3.56 -5.72 10.68
N THR A 45 -4.54 -5.01 11.27
CA THR A 45 -4.33 -3.68 11.86
C THR A 45 -3.21 -3.70 12.90
N ARG A 46 -3.20 -4.70 13.77
CA ARG A 46 -2.14 -4.84 14.79
C ARG A 46 -0.76 -5.08 14.14
N ARG A 47 -0.67 -5.92 13.11
CA ARG A 47 0.61 -6.19 12.40
C ARG A 47 1.09 -4.95 11.67
N VAL A 48 0.21 -4.25 10.97
CA VAL A 48 0.51 -2.97 10.31
C VAL A 48 0.97 -1.94 11.34
N GLY A 49 0.32 -1.86 12.52
CA GLY A 49 0.74 -0.98 13.61
C GLY A 49 2.17 -1.24 14.09
N ASN A 50 2.55 -2.51 14.27
CA ASN A 50 3.92 -2.86 14.66
C ASN A 50 4.95 -2.42 13.61
N VAL A 51 4.65 -2.59 12.32
CA VAL A 51 5.52 -2.14 11.22
C VAL A 51 5.59 -0.61 11.17
N LEU A 52 4.45 0.06 11.35
CA LEU A 52 4.35 1.52 11.38
C LEU A 52 5.20 2.12 12.51
N ASP A 53 5.09 1.58 13.73
CA ASP A 53 5.88 2.03 14.87
C ASP A 53 7.38 1.86 14.61
N ALA A 54 7.79 0.70 14.08
CA ALA A 54 9.18 0.45 13.73
C ALA A 54 9.70 1.41 12.64
N ALA A 55 8.89 1.72 11.61
CA ALA A 55 9.26 2.66 10.56
C ALA A 55 9.40 4.10 11.10
N ARG A 56 8.49 4.52 11.98
CA ARG A 56 8.55 5.81 12.69
C ARG A 56 9.82 5.93 13.53
N ASP A 57 10.10 4.93 14.33
CA ASP A 57 11.30 4.87 15.18
C ASP A 57 12.58 4.82 14.34
N GLY A 58 12.56 4.12 13.20
CA GLY A 58 13.67 4.04 12.24
C GLY A 58 13.86 5.27 11.36
N GLY A 59 12.96 6.26 11.44
CA GLY A 59 13.03 7.49 10.65
C GLY A 59 12.69 7.32 9.16
N PHE A 60 11.96 6.27 8.82
CA PHE A 60 11.48 6.03 7.45
C PHE A 60 10.31 6.95 7.12
N PRO A 61 10.27 7.57 5.91
CA PRO A 61 9.11 8.29 5.44
C PRO A 61 7.88 7.37 5.36
N VAL A 62 6.73 7.84 5.88
CA VAL A 62 5.49 7.07 5.88
C VAL A 62 4.45 7.76 5.02
N PHE A 63 3.83 6.96 4.15
CA PHE A 63 2.73 7.36 3.29
C PHE A 63 1.52 6.44 3.54
N PHE A 64 0.34 7.04 3.52
CA PHE A 64 -0.93 6.32 3.57
C PHE A 64 -1.69 6.53 2.28
N SER A 65 -2.32 5.49 1.76
CA SER A 65 -3.38 5.64 0.78
C SER A 65 -4.75 5.43 1.40
N ARG A 66 -5.76 6.12 0.84
CA ARG A 66 -7.17 5.88 1.15
C ARG A 66 -7.97 5.77 -0.14
N HIS A 67 -8.81 4.76 -0.22
CA HIS A 67 -9.80 4.69 -1.28
C HIS A 67 -10.95 5.67 -0.99
N MET A 68 -11.30 6.49 -1.97
CA MET A 68 -12.39 7.46 -1.91
C MET A 68 -13.40 7.16 -3.00
N SER A 69 -14.68 7.16 -2.65
CA SER A 69 -15.74 7.06 -3.64
C SER A 69 -16.26 8.46 -3.99
N LEU A 70 -16.39 8.72 -5.29
CA LEU A 70 -17.07 9.92 -5.76
C LEU A 70 -18.57 9.86 -5.40
N PRO A 71 -19.28 11.01 -5.36
CA PRO A 71 -20.74 11.02 -5.44
C PRO A 71 -21.21 10.21 -6.65
N THR A 72 -22.32 9.48 -6.50
CA THR A 72 -22.84 8.59 -7.56
C THR A 72 -23.05 9.31 -8.89
N GLU A 73 -23.44 10.58 -8.85
CA GLU A 73 -23.68 11.45 -10.02
C GLU A 73 -22.40 11.76 -10.81
N LEU A 74 -21.22 11.58 -10.18
CA LEU A 74 -19.92 11.81 -10.81
C LEU A 74 -19.19 10.51 -11.15
N MET A 75 -19.74 9.34 -10.80
CA MET A 75 -19.14 8.05 -11.12
C MET A 75 -19.30 7.75 -12.62
N GLY A 76 -18.19 7.37 -13.25
CA GLY A 76 -18.17 6.91 -14.63
C GLY A 76 -18.48 5.42 -14.77
N ILE A 77 -18.44 4.92 -16.01
CA ILE A 77 -18.78 3.52 -16.35
C ILE A 77 -18.02 2.50 -15.51
N PHE A 78 -16.70 2.69 -15.35
CA PHE A 78 -15.87 1.74 -14.59
C PHE A 78 -16.30 1.67 -13.13
N GLN A 79 -16.43 2.82 -12.45
CA GLN A 79 -16.79 2.88 -11.03
C GLN A 79 -18.21 2.33 -10.76
N ILE A 80 -19.17 2.66 -11.61
CA ILE A 80 -20.54 2.12 -11.50
C ILE A 80 -20.55 0.60 -11.65
N ARG A 81 -19.89 0.06 -12.70
CA ARG A 81 -19.82 -1.40 -12.90
C ARG A 81 -19.17 -2.11 -11.73
N GLN A 82 -18.07 -1.57 -11.21
CA GLN A 82 -17.36 -2.13 -10.06
C GLN A 82 -18.24 -2.09 -8.81
N ALA A 83 -18.87 -0.95 -8.53
CA ALA A 83 -19.78 -0.78 -7.40
C ALA A 83 -20.98 -1.74 -7.49
N MET A 84 -21.59 -1.92 -8.66
CA MET A 84 -22.66 -2.89 -8.86
C MET A 84 -22.21 -4.32 -8.54
N THR A 85 -21.02 -4.70 -8.98
CA THR A 85 -20.47 -6.03 -8.72
C THR A 85 -20.21 -6.26 -7.22
N TRP A 86 -19.59 -5.31 -6.53
CA TRP A 86 -19.25 -5.45 -5.12
C TRP A 86 -20.45 -5.33 -4.20
N GLN A 87 -21.41 -4.48 -4.56
CA GLN A 87 -22.66 -4.31 -3.81
C GLN A 87 -23.73 -5.33 -4.18
N GLN A 88 -23.47 -6.19 -5.20
CA GLN A 88 -24.40 -7.20 -5.69
C GLN A 88 -25.79 -6.60 -6.06
N VAL A 89 -25.76 -5.47 -6.76
CA VAL A 89 -26.97 -4.77 -7.25
C VAL A 89 -27.04 -4.82 -8.77
N ASP A 90 -28.26 -4.97 -9.31
CA ASP A 90 -28.51 -5.06 -10.75
C ASP A 90 -28.89 -3.73 -11.40
N ARG A 91 -29.25 -2.73 -10.60
CA ARG A 91 -29.72 -1.43 -11.08
C ARG A 91 -28.74 -0.34 -10.67
N ILE A 92 -28.50 0.60 -11.57
CA ILE A 92 -27.62 1.75 -11.33
C ILE A 92 -28.15 2.62 -10.16
N GLU A 93 -29.47 2.75 -10.05
CA GLU A 93 -30.12 3.56 -9.01
C GLU A 93 -29.90 3.01 -7.59
N ASP A 94 -29.55 1.72 -7.46
CA ASP A 94 -29.29 1.07 -6.18
C ASP A 94 -27.82 1.19 -5.74
N VAL A 95 -26.93 1.69 -6.61
CA VAL A 95 -25.52 1.91 -6.30
C VAL A 95 -25.38 3.03 -5.27
N LYS A 96 -24.61 2.75 -4.23
CA LYS A 96 -24.24 3.72 -3.19
C LYS A 96 -22.75 4.04 -3.25
N SER A 97 -22.37 5.25 -2.86
CA SER A 97 -20.98 5.62 -2.64
C SER A 97 -20.53 5.01 -1.30
N PRO A 98 -19.63 4.00 -1.29
CA PRO A 98 -19.29 3.29 -0.05
C PRO A 98 -18.34 4.09 0.86
N PHE A 99 -17.43 4.91 0.28
CA PHE A 99 -16.41 5.66 1.00
C PHE A 99 -16.42 7.15 0.62
N PRO A 100 -17.55 7.86 0.86
CA PRO A 100 -17.58 9.30 0.57
C PRO A 100 -16.54 10.03 1.43
N GLN A 101 -15.88 11.01 0.85
CA GLN A 101 -14.93 11.84 1.57
C GLN A 101 -15.54 12.43 2.86
N GLY A 102 -14.86 12.31 3.97
CA GLY A 102 -15.31 12.77 5.28
C GLY A 102 -16.23 11.79 6.02
N SER A 103 -16.66 10.67 5.42
CA SER A 103 -17.44 9.65 6.13
C SER A 103 -16.58 8.88 7.14
N ALA A 104 -17.22 8.23 8.13
CA ALA A 104 -16.52 7.39 9.10
C ALA A 104 -15.81 6.20 8.41
N GLN A 105 -16.44 5.62 7.39
CA GLN A 105 -15.89 4.49 6.63
C GLN A 105 -14.63 4.86 5.83
N TRP A 106 -14.51 6.12 5.41
CA TRP A 106 -13.35 6.64 4.69
C TRP A 106 -12.14 6.92 5.60
N GLN A 107 -12.35 7.13 6.90
CA GLN A 107 -11.25 7.42 7.84
C GLN A 107 -10.31 6.22 7.97
N ILE A 108 -9.02 6.50 8.17
CA ILE A 108 -8.05 5.49 8.62
C ILE A 108 -8.47 5.00 10.00
N VAL A 109 -8.27 3.71 10.29
CA VAL A 109 -8.57 3.15 11.61
C VAL A 109 -7.79 3.90 12.70
N PRO A 110 -8.41 4.20 13.87
CA PRO A 110 -7.77 5.02 14.90
C PRO A 110 -6.42 4.49 15.40
N ASP A 111 -6.25 3.17 15.40
CA ASP A 111 -5.00 2.53 15.84
C ASP A 111 -3.79 2.86 14.94
N LEU A 112 -4.02 3.38 13.73
CA LEU A 112 -2.99 3.74 12.75
C LEU A 112 -3.01 5.23 12.40
N GLU A 113 -3.51 6.08 13.30
CA GLU A 113 -3.66 7.51 13.05
C GLU A 113 -2.38 8.14 12.45
N PRO A 114 -2.48 8.77 11.25
CA PRO A 114 -1.33 9.41 10.63
C PRO A 114 -0.84 10.61 11.43
N LEU A 115 0.47 10.75 11.56
CA LEU A 115 1.10 11.92 12.16
C LEU A 115 1.08 13.12 11.20
N PRO A 116 1.17 14.38 11.72
CA PRO A 116 1.26 15.58 10.87
C PRO A 116 2.47 15.61 9.92
N SER A 117 3.50 14.81 10.19
CA SER A 117 4.69 14.64 9.37
C SER A 117 4.54 13.57 8.28
N GLU A 118 3.41 12.85 8.25
CA GLU A 118 3.13 11.77 7.31
C GLU A 118 2.14 12.22 6.24
N ALA A 119 2.22 11.61 5.06
CA ALA A 119 1.39 12.00 3.94
C ALA A 119 0.22 11.02 3.75
N VAL A 120 -0.97 11.56 3.53
CA VAL A 120 -2.17 10.77 3.22
C VAL A 120 -2.67 11.14 1.82
N SER A 121 -2.78 10.15 0.94
CA SER A 121 -3.22 10.30 -0.44
C SER A 121 -4.56 9.63 -0.67
N ASP A 122 -5.56 10.39 -1.12
CA ASP A 122 -6.84 9.86 -1.56
C ASP A 122 -6.78 9.43 -3.03
N LYS A 123 -7.36 8.27 -3.35
CA LYS A 123 -7.46 7.72 -4.70
C LYS A 123 -8.85 7.18 -4.98
N ILE A 124 -9.24 7.18 -6.24
CA ILE A 124 -10.52 6.63 -6.73
C ILE A 124 -10.34 5.38 -7.59
N VAL A 125 -9.12 4.87 -7.65
CA VAL A 125 -8.70 3.70 -8.42
C VAL A 125 -7.90 2.74 -7.54
N MET A 126 -7.50 1.58 -8.06
CA MET A 126 -6.86 0.54 -7.24
C MET A 126 -5.40 0.86 -6.91
N SER A 127 -4.57 1.20 -7.89
CA SER A 127 -3.18 1.56 -7.62
C SER A 127 -3.07 2.87 -6.83
N ALA A 128 -2.18 2.89 -5.83
CA ALA A 128 -1.89 4.08 -5.05
C ALA A 128 -1.15 5.16 -5.85
N PHE A 129 -0.58 4.81 -7.00
CA PHE A 129 0.15 5.75 -7.86
C PHE A 129 -0.74 6.50 -8.84
N GLU A 130 -1.84 5.88 -9.28
CA GLU A 130 -2.65 6.43 -10.37
C GLU A 130 -3.47 7.63 -9.91
N GLY A 131 -3.22 8.79 -10.52
CA GLY A 131 -3.96 10.03 -10.24
C GLY A 131 -3.68 10.65 -8.87
N THR A 132 -2.58 10.25 -8.19
CA THR A 132 -2.18 10.76 -6.88
C THR A 132 -0.84 11.50 -6.95
N PHE A 133 -0.44 12.14 -5.86
CA PHE A 133 0.88 12.76 -5.76
C PHE A 133 2.00 11.78 -5.36
N LEU A 134 1.70 10.49 -5.13
CA LEU A 134 2.63 9.54 -4.50
C LEU A 134 3.95 9.41 -5.27
N ASP A 135 3.90 9.17 -6.58
CA ASP A 135 5.13 9.05 -7.41
C ASP A 135 5.98 10.32 -7.34
N PHE A 136 5.35 11.50 -7.44
CA PHE A 136 6.06 12.76 -7.35
C PHE A 136 6.75 12.93 -5.99
N ALA A 137 6.03 12.67 -4.89
CA ALA A 137 6.55 12.84 -3.54
C ALA A 137 7.71 11.86 -3.24
N LEU A 138 7.60 10.61 -3.65
CA LEU A 138 8.66 9.63 -3.48
C LEU A 138 9.92 10.02 -4.27
N ARG A 139 9.78 10.42 -5.54
CA ARG A 139 10.93 10.83 -6.37
C ARG A 139 11.60 12.09 -5.85
N ASP A 140 10.83 13.08 -5.40
CA ASP A 140 11.36 14.34 -4.89
C ASP A 140 12.20 14.14 -3.63
N GLN A 141 11.85 13.12 -2.81
CA GLN A 141 12.63 12.71 -1.65
C GLN A 141 13.78 11.74 -1.97
N GLY A 142 13.97 11.34 -3.23
CA GLY A 142 15.01 10.40 -3.62
C GLY A 142 14.71 8.94 -3.23
N ILE A 143 13.45 8.60 -2.93
CA ILE A 143 13.02 7.25 -2.61
C ILE A 143 13.11 6.37 -3.86
N ARG A 144 13.70 5.19 -3.70
CA ARG A 144 13.92 4.19 -4.77
C ARG A 144 13.22 2.86 -4.49
N SER A 145 12.85 2.62 -3.24
CA SER A 145 12.13 1.43 -2.80
C SER A 145 10.96 1.83 -1.89
N PHE A 146 9.94 0.99 -1.80
CA PHE A 146 8.89 1.14 -0.81
C PHE A 146 8.45 -0.20 -0.25
N ALA A 147 8.29 -0.26 1.06
CA ALA A 147 7.63 -1.37 1.73
C ALA A 147 6.14 -1.11 1.73
N ILE A 148 5.31 -2.15 1.48
CA ILE A 148 3.85 -2.01 1.42
C ILE A 148 3.16 -3.04 2.29
N CYS A 149 2.16 -2.60 3.05
CA CYS A 149 1.24 -3.42 3.83
C CYS A 149 -0.16 -2.80 3.83
N GLY A 150 -1.19 -3.54 4.24
CA GLY A 150 -2.58 -3.06 4.33
C GLY A 150 -3.59 -3.98 3.66
N ILE A 151 -4.68 -3.45 3.10
CA ILE A 151 -5.84 -4.18 2.55
C ILE A 151 -6.35 -3.52 1.26
N ALA A 152 -6.66 -4.29 0.18
CA ALA A 152 -6.58 -5.73 0.03
C ALA A 152 -5.49 -6.10 -0.99
N THR A 153 -4.87 -7.27 -0.75
CA THR A 153 -3.76 -7.79 -1.55
C THR A 153 -4.12 -7.89 -3.03
N GLU A 154 -5.21 -8.57 -3.35
CA GLU A 154 -5.66 -8.88 -4.72
C GLU A 154 -6.35 -7.71 -5.42
N VAL A 155 -6.82 -6.72 -4.65
CA VAL A 155 -7.59 -5.58 -5.20
C VAL A 155 -6.69 -4.39 -5.48
N GLY A 156 -5.78 -4.07 -4.55
CA GLY A 156 -5.06 -2.82 -4.59
C GLY A 156 -3.56 -2.91 -4.35
N ILE A 157 -3.09 -3.83 -3.50
CA ILE A 157 -1.65 -3.98 -3.25
C ILE A 157 -0.96 -4.51 -4.51
N GLU A 158 -1.47 -5.59 -5.13
CA GLU A 158 -0.90 -6.13 -6.37
C GLU A 158 -0.77 -5.06 -7.47
N PRO A 159 -1.83 -4.34 -7.90
CA PRO A 159 -1.69 -3.32 -8.94
C PRO A 159 -0.79 -2.15 -8.52
N THR A 160 -0.71 -1.81 -7.23
CA THR A 160 0.24 -0.79 -6.74
C THR A 160 1.68 -1.25 -6.86
N VAL A 161 1.98 -2.50 -6.49
CA VAL A 161 3.31 -3.10 -6.62
C VAL A 161 3.75 -3.13 -8.08
N ARG A 162 2.89 -3.60 -9.00
CA ARG A 162 3.18 -3.66 -10.43
C ARG A 162 3.45 -2.28 -11.02
N GLN A 163 2.58 -1.32 -10.74
CA GLN A 163 2.79 0.04 -11.24
C GLN A 163 4.05 0.67 -10.63
N GLY A 164 4.33 0.43 -9.36
CA GLY A 164 5.57 0.86 -8.72
C GLY A 164 6.81 0.30 -9.40
N ALA A 165 6.81 -1.00 -9.72
CA ALA A 165 7.89 -1.65 -10.47
C ALA A 165 8.04 -1.06 -11.89
N ASP A 166 6.93 -0.85 -12.61
CA ASP A 166 6.92 -0.20 -13.94
C ASP A 166 7.45 1.24 -13.89
N LEU A 167 7.23 1.96 -12.78
CA LEU A 167 7.77 3.29 -12.53
C LEU A 167 9.26 3.27 -12.13
N GLY A 168 9.84 2.09 -11.87
CA GLY A 168 11.26 1.89 -11.56
C GLY A 168 11.60 1.85 -10.07
N TYR A 169 10.61 1.69 -9.20
CA TYR A 169 10.84 1.41 -7.78
C TYR A 169 11.16 -0.06 -7.53
N VAL A 170 11.72 -0.35 -6.36
CA VAL A 170 11.86 -1.71 -5.82
C VAL A 170 10.80 -1.90 -4.73
N PRO A 171 9.65 -2.52 -5.03
CA PRO A 171 8.64 -2.80 -4.04
C PRO A 171 9.08 -3.92 -3.08
N VAL A 172 8.68 -3.81 -1.81
CA VAL A 172 8.84 -4.84 -0.78
C VAL A 172 7.47 -5.13 -0.18
N VAL A 173 6.95 -6.33 -0.38
CA VAL A 173 5.64 -6.74 0.16
C VAL A 173 5.81 -7.38 1.53
N ILE A 174 5.13 -6.83 2.54
CA ILE A 174 5.11 -7.37 3.92
C ILE A 174 3.92 -8.31 4.02
N GLU A 175 4.13 -9.59 3.69
CA GLU A 175 3.07 -10.54 3.37
C GLU A 175 2.06 -10.77 4.49
N ASP A 176 2.53 -10.97 5.70
CA ASP A 176 1.68 -11.25 6.86
C ASP A 176 1.00 -10.00 7.44
N ALA A 177 1.38 -8.81 6.95
CA ALA A 177 0.71 -7.53 7.19
C ALA A 177 -0.17 -7.08 6.00
N CYS A 178 -0.35 -7.95 4.99
CA CYS A 178 -1.27 -7.74 3.88
C CYS A 178 -2.52 -8.60 4.07
N GLY A 179 -3.70 -7.97 4.16
CA GLY A 179 -4.98 -8.67 4.22
C GLY A 179 -5.56 -8.88 2.83
N ALA A 180 -6.31 -9.96 2.64
CA ALA A 180 -7.04 -10.24 1.41
C ALA A 180 -8.55 -10.28 1.66
N GLY A 181 -9.34 -9.83 0.70
CA GLY A 181 -10.80 -9.98 0.72
C GLY A 181 -11.23 -11.41 0.40
N ASP A 182 -10.46 -12.09 -0.47
CA ASP A 182 -10.53 -13.52 -0.73
C ASP A 182 -9.14 -14.12 -0.62
N GLU A 183 -8.92 -15.03 0.34
CA GLU A 183 -7.61 -15.60 0.62
C GLU A 183 -6.97 -16.27 -0.61
N ALA A 184 -7.74 -17.04 -1.38
CA ALA A 184 -7.22 -17.71 -2.56
C ALA A 184 -6.86 -16.72 -3.68
N ALA A 185 -7.57 -15.59 -3.80
CA ALA A 185 -7.21 -14.52 -4.73
C ALA A 185 -5.94 -13.80 -4.26
N GLY A 186 -5.82 -13.50 -2.97
CA GLY A 186 -4.62 -12.91 -2.38
C GLY A 186 -3.37 -13.76 -2.59
N GLU A 187 -3.45 -15.06 -2.32
CA GLU A 187 -2.35 -16.01 -2.57
C GLU A 187 -1.93 -16.05 -4.05
N ARG A 188 -2.92 -16.06 -4.97
CA ARG A 188 -2.63 -15.99 -6.42
C ARG A 188 -1.91 -14.70 -6.78
N SER A 189 -2.34 -13.55 -6.25
CA SER A 189 -1.70 -12.26 -6.47
C SER A 189 -0.25 -12.24 -6.02
N LEU A 190 0.02 -12.70 -4.79
CA LEU A 190 1.40 -12.83 -4.28
C LEU A 190 2.24 -13.79 -5.13
N GLY A 191 1.64 -14.92 -5.54
CA GLY A 191 2.28 -15.91 -6.42
C GLY A 191 2.67 -15.32 -7.78
N VAL A 192 1.83 -14.49 -8.37
CA VAL A 192 2.13 -13.83 -9.64
C VAL A 192 3.23 -12.78 -9.50
N LEU A 193 3.20 -11.97 -8.45
CA LEU A 193 4.26 -10.99 -8.16
C LEU A 193 5.63 -11.67 -7.95
N ARG A 194 5.67 -12.82 -7.26
CA ARG A 194 6.89 -13.62 -7.12
C ARG A 194 7.39 -14.17 -8.45
N PHE A 195 6.48 -14.73 -9.24
CA PHE A 195 6.83 -15.30 -10.54
C PHE A 195 7.40 -14.23 -11.49
N ALA A 196 6.81 -13.04 -11.51
CA ALA A 196 7.25 -11.93 -12.34
C ALA A 196 8.54 -11.26 -11.84
N GLY A 197 8.86 -11.39 -10.57
CA GLY A 197 9.98 -10.70 -9.95
C GLY A 197 9.72 -9.21 -9.68
N ASP A 198 8.44 -8.85 -9.52
CA ASP A 198 8.00 -7.46 -9.38
C ASP A 198 8.31 -6.87 -7.98
N ALA A 199 8.60 -7.73 -7.00
CA ALA A 199 8.84 -7.30 -5.62
C ALA A 199 9.81 -8.21 -4.86
N LEU A 200 10.41 -7.69 -3.80
CA LEU A 200 10.95 -8.45 -2.69
C LEU A 200 9.81 -8.79 -1.71
N PHE A 201 10.01 -9.84 -0.91
CA PHE A 201 9.00 -10.30 0.05
C PHE A 201 9.60 -10.46 1.43
N THR A 202 8.81 -10.11 2.45
CA THR A 202 9.22 -10.21 3.85
C THR A 202 8.00 -10.41 4.75
N ASP A 203 8.23 -10.60 6.03
CA ASP A 203 7.22 -10.55 7.09
C ASP A 203 7.39 -9.32 7.98
N ALA A 204 6.37 -9.03 8.80
CA ALA A 204 6.35 -7.86 9.68
C ALA A 204 7.48 -7.88 10.72
N ALA A 205 7.85 -9.06 11.23
CA ALA A 205 8.91 -9.15 12.24
C ALA A 205 10.28 -8.83 11.65
N THR A 206 10.59 -9.39 10.48
CA THR A 206 11.86 -9.20 9.78
C THR A 206 12.05 -7.74 9.36
N ILE A 207 11.06 -7.12 8.71
CA ILE A 207 11.18 -5.72 8.27
C ILE A 207 11.25 -4.76 9.46
N SER A 208 10.48 -5.01 10.53
CA SER A 208 10.53 -4.17 11.73
C SER A 208 11.91 -4.20 12.40
N ALA A 209 12.56 -5.36 12.45
CA ALA A 209 13.92 -5.47 12.96
C ALA A 209 14.90 -4.61 12.15
N LEU A 210 14.82 -4.65 10.82
CA LEU A 210 15.65 -3.82 9.93
C LEU A 210 15.36 -2.33 10.11
N PHE A 211 14.09 -1.94 10.29
CA PHE A 211 13.74 -0.55 10.56
C PHE A 211 14.35 -0.05 11.88
N TYR A 212 14.33 -0.84 12.94
CA TYR A 212 14.99 -0.48 14.21
C TYR A 212 16.53 -0.43 14.09
N GLU A 213 17.16 -1.32 13.32
CA GLU A 213 18.62 -1.32 13.12
C GLU A 213 19.11 -0.06 12.42
N ALA A 214 18.31 0.53 11.52
CA ALA A 214 18.63 1.77 10.84
C ALA A 214 18.84 2.95 11.80
N THR A 215 18.12 2.96 12.95
CA THR A 215 18.26 3.99 14.00
C THR A 215 19.65 3.97 14.66
N THR A 216 20.30 2.81 14.73
CA THR A 216 21.59 2.64 15.42
C THR A 216 22.80 2.93 14.55
N SER A 217 22.57 3.12 13.25
CA SER A 217 23.64 3.30 12.25
C SER A 217 23.86 4.76 11.84
N THR A 218 23.10 5.71 12.43
CA THR A 218 23.16 7.16 12.19
C THR A 218 23.85 7.86 13.33
#